data_110c1a7448b542bed3edfd1507bb8cba
#
_entry.id   110c1a7448b542bed3edfd1507bb8cba
#
_cell.length_a   1.000
_cell.length_b   1.000
_cell.length_c   1.000
_cell.angle_alpha   90.00
_cell.angle_beta   90.00
_cell.angle_gamma   90.00
#
_symmetry.space_group_name_H-M   'P 1'
#
loop_
_entity.id
_entity.type
_entity.pdbx_description
1 polymer ?
#
loop_
_entity_poly.entity_id
_entity_poly.type
_entity_poly.pdbx_seq_one_letter_code
_entity_poly.pdbx_strand_id
1 'polypeptide(L)'
;GIDLSDPLRHDLLLMSDRPTLLSFFREHGYETFGVYPALTWDWPEAAYYGYAHLVDGRALDYAGPAFGYWKIPDQWAMARFEAMHPLARDSPPRFTVFATMNTHAPFRPIPPYQPDRTRLLSEEPFTPAEAANAIAEGTGWQDLVPAYVRSLSYQYRWLAGHLSRPRARDAVFVLVGDHQPLGNVSGRGARWD
;
A
#
# COMPACT_ATOMS: atom_id res chain seq x y z
N GLY A 1 17.61 -14.63 3.62
CA GLY A 1 16.50 -14.59 2.68
C GLY A 1 16.48 -15.82 1.78
N ILE A 2 15.35 -16.03 1.12
CA ILE A 2 15.20 -17.08 0.09
C ILE A 2 15.28 -16.38 -1.26
N ASP A 3 16.15 -16.87 -2.14
CA ASP A 3 16.21 -16.40 -3.52
C ASP A 3 15.01 -16.98 -4.30
N LEU A 4 14.13 -16.12 -4.76
CA LEU A 4 12.92 -16.43 -5.53
C LEU A 4 13.02 -15.92 -6.98
N SER A 5 14.22 -15.70 -7.49
CA SER A 5 14.44 -15.26 -8.89
C SER A 5 13.94 -16.27 -9.92
N ASP A 6 13.82 -17.53 -9.54
CA ASP A 6 13.21 -18.60 -10.33
C ASP A 6 11.74 -18.81 -9.88
N PRO A 7 10.74 -18.66 -10.80
CA PRO A 7 9.34 -18.92 -10.47
C PRO A 7 9.06 -20.28 -9.83
N LEU A 8 9.76 -21.33 -10.26
CA LEU A 8 9.62 -22.67 -9.65
C LEU A 8 10.00 -22.71 -8.16
N ARG A 9 10.94 -21.86 -7.74
CA ARG A 9 11.29 -21.74 -6.31
C ARG A 9 10.19 -21.10 -5.50
N HIS A 10 9.44 -20.17 -6.09
CA HIS A 10 8.26 -19.60 -5.45
C HIS A 10 7.17 -20.66 -5.25
N ASP A 11 6.88 -21.48 -6.26
CA ASP A 11 5.90 -22.56 -6.14
C ASP A 11 6.31 -23.58 -5.07
N LEU A 12 7.60 -23.98 -5.05
CA LEU A 12 8.13 -24.86 -4.00
C LEU A 12 8.04 -24.24 -2.60
N LEU A 13 8.23 -22.92 -2.48
CA LEU A 13 8.05 -22.23 -1.22
C LEU A 13 6.60 -22.27 -0.76
N LEU A 14 5.64 -22.01 -1.64
CA LEU A 14 4.21 -22.06 -1.34
C LEU A 14 3.74 -23.45 -0.91
N MET A 15 4.40 -24.52 -1.38
CA MET A 15 4.12 -25.90 -1.00
C MET A 15 4.84 -26.33 0.28
N SER A 16 5.65 -25.48 0.89
CA SER A 16 6.44 -25.83 2.08
C SER A 16 5.76 -25.36 3.37
N ASP A 17 6.12 -26.02 4.50
CA ASP A 17 5.69 -25.61 5.84
C ASP A 17 6.63 -24.53 6.44
N ARG A 18 7.33 -23.78 5.62
CA ARG A 18 8.25 -22.75 6.12
C ARG A 18 7.49 -21.63 6.83
N PRO A 19 7.94 -21.23 8.03
CA PRO A 19 7.31 -20.13 8.74
C PRO A 19 7.50 -18.82 7.96
N THR A 20 6.46 -18.02 7.95
CA THR A 20 6.46 -16.65 7.44
C THR A 20 6.57 -15.66 8.58
N LEU A 21 6.87 -14.41 8.27
CA LEU A 21 6.86 -13.34 9.28
C LEU A 21 5.47 -13.20 9.92
N LEU A 22 4.40 -13.40 9.15
CA LEU A 22 3.02 -13.35 9.65
C LEU A 22 2.71 -14.52 10.58
N SER A 23 3.12 -15.75 10.22
CA SER A 23 2.92 -16.90 11.11
C SER A 23 3.66 -16.71 12.44
N PHE A 24 4.89 -16.17 12.39
CA PHE A 24 5.66 -15.83 13.59
C PHE A 24 4.90 -14.85 14.48
N PHE A 25 4.42 -13.73 13.95
CA PHE A 25 3.67 -12.76 14.77
C PHE A 25 2.38 -13.33 15.32
N ARG A 26 1.65 -14.13 14.54
CA ARG A 26 0.44 -14.79 14.98
C ARG A 26 0.70 -15.76 16.14
N GLU A 27 1.75 -16.55 16.09
CA GLU A 27 2.17 -17.44 17.17
C GLU A 27 2.55 -16.70 18.46
N HIS A 28 2.92 -15.41 18.32
CA HIS A 28 3.21 -14.52 19.46
C HIS A 28 2.00 -13.66 19.87
N GLY A 29 0.80 -14.06 19.49
CA GLY A 29 -0.44 -13.41 19.92
C GLY A 29 -0.82 -12.13 19.19
N TYR A 30 -0.20 -11.85 18.05
CA TYR A 30 -0.58 -10.71 17.20
C TYR A 30 -1.74 -11.07 16.27
N GLU A 31 -2.65 -10.12 16.08
CA GLU A 31 -3.61 -10.15 15.00
C GLU A 31 -2.92 -9.67 13.71
N THR A 32 -2.94 -10.48 12.64
CA THR A 32 -2.19 -10.21 11.42
C THR A 32 -3.08 -9.78 10.27
N PHE A 33 -2.73 -8.66 9.63
CA PHE A 33 -3.46 -8.07 8.51
C PHE A 33 -2.59 -7.92 7.27
N GLY A 34 -3.16 -8.24 6.12
CA GLY A 34 -2.69 -7.81 4.81
C GLY A 34 -3.63 -6.76 4.25
N VAL A 35 -3.10 -5.61 3.83
CA VAL A 35 -3.87 -4.55 3.18
C VAL A 35 -3.32 -4.34 1.78
N TYR A 36 -4.09 -4.74 0.78
CA TYR A 36 -3.67 -4.77 -0.63
C TYR A 36 -4.68 -4.03 -1.53
N PRO A 37 -4.61 -2.69 -1.62
CA PRO A 37 -5.59 -1.89 -2.38
C PRO A 37 -5.70 -2.26 -3.87
N ALA A 38 -4.61 -2.75 -4.45
CA ALA A 38 -4.58 -3.17 -5.85
C ALA A 38 -5.22 -4.54 -6.10
N LEU A 39 -5.36 -5.36 -5.09
CA LEU A 39 -5.87 -6.71 -5.22
C LEU A 39 -7.40 -6.67 -5.40
N THR A 40 -7.88 -7.04 -6.59
CA THR A 40 -9.30 -7.07 -6.94
C THR A 40 -9.76 -8.44 -7.43
N TRP A 41 -8.90 -9.46 -7.31
CA TRP A 41 -9.15 -10.86 -7.65
C TRP A 41 -8.79 -11.77 -6.48
N ASP A 42 -9.16 -13.03 -6.58
CA ASP A 42 -8.83 -14.02 -5.57
C ASP A 42 -7.33 -14.32 -5.59
N TRP A 43 -6.73 -14.36 -4.40
CA TRP A 43 -5.31 -14.64 -4.22
C TRP A 43 -5.14 -15.84 -3.28
N PRO A 44 -5.25 -17.06 -3.79
CA PRO A 44 -5.18 -18.28 -2.98
C PRO A 44 -3.83 -18.44 -2.27
N GLU A 45 -2.73 -17.92 -2.84
CA GLU A 45 -1.40 -17.98 -2.25
C GLU A 45 -1.30 -17.20 -0.92
N ALA A 46 -2.22 -16.27 -0.66
CA ALA A 46 -2.31 -15.55 0.62
C ALA A 46 -2.43 -16.50 1.82
N ALA A 47 -3.00 -17.69 1.62
CA ALA A 47 -3.13 -18.73 2.65
C ALA A 47 -1.75 -19.19 3.16
N TYR A 48 -0.76 -19.31 2.29
CA TYR A 48 0.62 -19.65 2.66
C TYR A 48 1.23 -18.60 3.60
N TYR A 49 1.00 -17.32 3.33
CA TYR A 49 1.58 -16.24 4.14
C TYR A 49 1.00 -16.19 5.55
N GLY A 50 -0.23 -16.67 5.75
CA GLY A 50 -0.82 -16.80 7.08
C GLY A 50 -1.45 -15.51 7.61
N TYR A 51 -2.01 -14.67 6.75
CA TYR A 51 -2.85 -13.54 7.16
C TYR A 51 -4.08 -14.05 7.92
N ALA A 52 -4.35 -13.48 9.10
CA ALA A 52 -5.65 -13.69 9.75
C ALA A 52 -6.75 -12.93 9.00
N HIS A 53 -6.41 -11.76 8.48
CA HIS A 53 -7.34 -10.91 7.71
C HIS A 53 -6.64 -10.37 6.47
N LEU A 54 -7.29 -10.51 5.32
CA LEU A 54 -6.88 -9.91 4.06
C LEU A 54 -7.90 -8.85 3.65
N VAL A 55 -7.47 -7.59 3.61
CA VAL A 55 -8.28 -6.45 3.18
C VAL A 55 -7.81 -6.04 1.79
N ASP A 56 -8.51 -6.50 0.78
CA ASP A 56 -8.25 -6.24 -0.62
C ASP A 56 -8.97 -4.97 -1.12
N GLY A 57 -8.79 -4.63 -2.40
CA GLY A 57 -9.44 -3.47 -3.01
C GLY A 57 -10.97 -3.55 -3.02
N ARG A 58 -11.54 -4.76 -3.05
CA ARG A 58 -13.00 -4.98 -3.00
C ARG A 58 -13.53 -4.70 -1.59
N ALA A 59 -12.83 -5.20 -0.57
CA ALA A 59 -13.19 -4.98 0.83
C ALA A 59 -13.06 -3.52 1.25
N LEU A 60 -12.12 -2.77 0.67
CA LEU A 60 -11.96 -1.33 0.92
C LEU A 60 -13.15 -0.51 0.41
N ASP A 61 -13.82 -0.97 -0.66
CA ASP A 61 -15.03 -0.34 -1.22
C ASP A 61 -14.86 1.14 -1.57
N TYR A 62 -13.83 1.44 -2.37
CA TYR A 62 -13.52 2.81 -2.79
C TYR A 62 -14.39 3.25 -3.97
N ALA A 63 -15.25 4.23 -3.73
CA ALA A 63 -16.13 4.81 -4.75
C ALA A 63 -15.65 6.16 -5.34
N GLY A 64 -14.50 6.65 -4.87
CA GLY A 64 -13.95 7.94 -5.32
C GLY A 64 -13.29 7.89 -6.70
N PRO A 65 -12.75 9.04 -7.17
CA PRO A 65 -12.04 9.14 -8.43
C PRO A 65 -10.83 8.22 -8.50
N ALA A 66 -10.58 7.64 -9.67
CA ALA A 66 -9.43 6.76 -9.89
C ALA A 66 -8.13 7.55 -10.00
N PHE A 67 -7.15 7.23 -9.15
CA PHE A 67 -5.81 7.80 -9.19
C PHE A 67 -4.76 6.70 -9.38
N GLY A 68 -3.70 7.02 -10.13
CA GLY A 68 -2.67 6.05 -10.44
C GLY A 68 -3.19 4.86 -11.25
N TYR A 69 -2.36 3.86 -11.38
CA TYR A 69 -2.69 2.65 -12.15
C TYR A 69 -3.77 1.79 -11.44
N TRP A 70 -3.72 1.74 -10.10
CA TRP A 70 -4.57 0.87 -9.29
C TRP A 70 -5.77 1.56 -8.65
N LYS A 71 -6.07 2.78 -9.03
CA LYS A 71 -7.28 3.56 -8.68
C LYS A 71 -7.35 4.07 -7.24
N ILE A 72 -7.09 3.25 -6.22
CA ILE A 72 -7.31 3.58 -4.81
C ILE A 72 -6.09 4.33 -4.25
N PRO A 73 -6.25 5.56 -3.71
CA PRO A 73 -5.17 6.27 -3.05
C PRO A 73 -4.68 5.56 -1.79
N ASP A 74 -3.37 5.41 -1.62
CA ASP A 74 -2.77 4.76 -0.45
C ASP A 74 -3.17 5.46 0.86
N GLN A 75 -3.19 6.79 0.87
CA GLN A 75 -3.63 7.57 2.01
C GLN A 75 -5.07 7.21 2.43
N TRP A 76 -5.98 7.11 1.47
CA TRP A 76 -7.37 6.75 1.71
C TRP A 76 -7.48 5.30 2.16
N ALA A 77 -6.79 4.38 1.50
CA ALA A 77 -6.81 2.95 1.81
C ALA A 77 -6.37 2.68 3.26
N MET A 78 -5.26 3.31 3.71
CA MET A 78 -4.81 3.21 5.09
C MET A 78 -5.82 3.80 6.07
N ALA A 79 -6.39 4.96 5.75
CA ALA A 79 -7.39 5.60 6.59
C ALA A 79 -8.67 4.76 6.70
N ARG A 80 -9.11 4.15 5.59
CA ARG A 80 -10.28 3.27 5.54
C ARG A 80 -10.04 1.99 6.32
N PHE A 81 -8.89 1.35 6.13
CA PHE A 81 -8.49 0.18 6.89
C PHE A 81 -8.53 0.43 8.41
N GLU A 82 -7.95 1.53 8.88
CA GLU A 82 -7.97 1.87 10.31
C GLU A 82 -9.39 2.19 10.84
N ALA A 83 -10.27 2.70 9.99
CA ALA A 83 -11.67 2.94 10.36
C ALA A 83 -12.47 1.64 10.44
N MET A 84 -12.21 0.69 9.54
CA MET A 84 -12.83 -0.65 9.56
C MET A 84 -12.35 -1.50 10.72
N HIS A 85 -11.08 -1.36 11.10
CA HIS A 85 -10.41 -2.15 12.12
C HIS A 85 -9.76 -1.24 13.17
N PRO A 86 -10.55 -0.55 14.00
CA PRO A 86 -10.01 0.34 15.03
C PRO A 86 -9.17 -0.43 16.05
N LEU A 87 -8.00 0.13 16.40
CA LEU A 87 -7.10 -0.46 17.39
C LEU A 87 -7.35 0.19 18.75
N ALA A 88 -8.07 -0.48 19.64
CA ALA A 88 -8.27 -0.06 21.01
C ALA A 88 -7.03 -0.40 21.89
N ARG A 89 -6.94 0.20 23.07
CA ARG A 89 -5.81 0.01 23.98
C ARG A 89 -5.69 -1.44 24.47
N ASP A 90 -6.79 -2.10 24.64
CA ASP A 90 -6.93 -3.49 25.14
C ASP A 90 -7.04 -4.54 24.03
N SER A 91 -7.06 -4.11 22.76
CA SER A 91 -6.99 -5.05 21.62
C SER A 91 -5.69 -5.86 21.63
N PRO A 92 -5.66 -7.08 21.05
CA PRO A 92 -4.42 -7.78 20.75
C PRO A 92 -3.42 -6.90 20.00
N PRO A 93 -2.11 -7.09 20.16
CA PRO A 93 -1.15 -6.40 19.31
C PRO A 93 -1.39 -6.75 17.84
N ARG A 94 -1.11 -5.78 16.96
CA ARG A 94 -1.39 -5.93 15.52
C ARG A 94 -0.11 -5.91 14.72
N PHE A 95 0.01 -6.82 13.76
CA PHE A 95 1.02 -6.78 12.71
C PHE A 95 0.31 -6.57 11.36
N THR A 96 0.64 -5.49 10.67
CA THR A 96 0.00 -5.14 9.39
C THR A 96 1.04 -5.01 8.28
N VAL A 97 0.82 -5.72 7.19
CA VAL A 97 1.53 -5.50 5.92
C VAL A 97 0.63 -4.66 5.03
N PHE A 98 1.11 -3.49 4.61
CA PHE A 98 0.39 -2.59 3.71
C PHE A 98 1.18 -2.39 2.43
N ALA A 99 0.65 -2.89 1.31
CA ALA A 99 1.24 -2.70 -0.01
C ALA A 99 0.78 -1.36 -0.60
N THR A 100 1.69 -0.38 -0.65
CA THR A 100 1.42 0.93 -1.23
C THR A 100 1.50 0.89 -2.76
N MET A 101 0.64 1.63 -3.45
CA MET A 101 0.47 1.55 -4.90
C MET A 101 0.69 2.87 -5.65
N ASN A 102 0.69 4.01 -4.95
CA ASN A 102 0.79 5.31 -5.64
C ASN A 102 2.16 5.56 -6.29
N THR A 103 3.18 4.81 -5.89
CA THR A 103 4.51 4.84 -6.51
C THR A 103 4.69 3.81 -7.63
N HIS A 104 3.63 3.10 -8.04
CA HIS A 104 3.65 2.22 -9.21
C HIS A 104 3.60 3.02 -10.52
N ALA A 105 4.36 2.57 -11.54
CA ALA A 105 4.33 3.18 -12.86
C ALA A 105 2.90 3.15 -13.48
N PRO A 106 2.51 4.18 -14.21
CA PRO A 106 3.25 5.34 -14.71
C PRO A 106 3.36 6.52 -13.72
N PHE A 107 3.15 6.31 -12.42
CA PHE A 107 3.30 7.28 -11.32
C PHE A 107 2.30 8.44 -11.34
N ARG A 108 1.23 8.32 -12.10
CA ARG A 108 0.20 9.36 -12.30
C ARG A 108 -1.13 8.74 -12.74
N PRO A 109 -2.28 9.43 -12.56
CA PRO A 109 -2.41 10.71 -11.85
C PRO A 109 -2.16 10.56 -10.35
N ILE A 110 -1.61 11.61 -9.73
CA ILE A 110 -1.27 11.62 -8.30
C ILE A 110 -2.48 12.13 -7.53
N PRO A 111 -2.96 11.40 -6.48
CA PRO A 111 -4.08 11.88 -5.69
C PRO A 111 -3.74 13.17 -4.95
N PRO A 112 -4.70 14.09 -4.75
CA PRO A 112 -4.50 15.22 -3.86
C PRO A 112 -4.25 14.74 -2.42
N TYR A 113 -3.28 15.34 -1.72
CA TYR A 113 -3.07 15.07 -0.30
C TYR A 113 -4.20 15.71 0.53
N GLN A 114 -4.90 14.91 1.33
CA GLN A 114 -5.97 15.35 2.21
C GLN A 114 -5.52 15.26 3.68
N PRO A 115 -5.20 16.40 4.35
CA PRO A 115 -4.78 16.38 5.75
C PRO A 115 -5.93 16.09 6.73
N ASP A 116 -7.15 16.47 6.36
CA ASP A 116 -8.34 16.20 7.16
C ASP A 116 -8.84 14.78 6.94
N ARG A 117 -8.68 13.94 7.96
CA ARG A 117 -9.11 12.54 7.92
C ARG A 117 -10.61 12.38 7.82
N THR A 118 -11.39 13.27 8.43
CA THR A 118 -12.85 13.20 8.40
C THR A 118 -13.32 13.41 6.97
N ARG A 119 -12.78 14.43 6.30
CA ARG A 119 -13.03 14.67 4.88
C ARG A 119 -12.51 13.52 4.01
N LEU A 120 -11.32 13.01 4.29
CA LEU A 120 -10.74 11.89 3.53
C LEU A 120 -11.64 10.65 3.53
N LEU A 121 -12.37 10.40 4.62
CA LEU A 121 -13.28 9.26 4.78
C LEU A 121 -14.75 9.60 4.47
N SER A 122 -15.05 10.81 4.03
CA SER A 122 -16.39 11.19 3.59
C SER A 122 -16.71 10.64 2.19
N GLU A 123 -17.96 10.80 1.76
CA GLU A 123 -18.41 10.45 0.41
C GLU A 123 -17.68 11.26 -0.68
N GLU A 124 -17.22 12.48 -0.33
CA GLU A 124 -16.48 13.37 -1.23
C GLU A 124 -15.08 13.70 -0.65
N PRO A 125 -14.14 12.75 -0.64
CA PRO A 125 -12.79 12.98 -0.08
C PRO A 125 -12.01 14.07 -0.82
N PHE A 126 -12.35 14.29 -2.09
CA PHE A 126 -11.77 15.30 -2.97
C PHE A 126 -12.90 16.11 -3.63
N THR A 127 -12.74 17.42 -3.74
CA THR A 127 -13.66 18.21 -4.53
C THR A 127 -13.58 17.82 -6.02
N PRO A 128 -14.64 18.05 -6.81
CA PRO A 128 -14.60 17.81 -8.25
C PRO A 128 -13.43 18.54 -8.94
N ALA A 129 -13.09 19.74 -8.50
CA ALA A 129 -11.97 20.51 -9.04
C ALA A 129 -10.62 19.88 -8.70
N GLU A 130 -10.40 19.45 -7.45
CA GLU A 130 -9.17 18.75 -7.03
C GLU A 130 -8.99 17.44 -7.81
N ALA A 131 -10.04 16.66 -7.96
CA ALA A 131 -10.02 15.41 -8.72
C ALA A 131 -9.77 15.67 -10.21
N ALA A 132 -10.48 16.61 -10.83
CA ALA A 132 -10.30 16.95 -12.23
C ALA A 132 -8.89 17.45 -12.53
N ASN A 133 -8.33 18.32 -11.68
CA ASN A 133 -6.97 18.83 -11.84
C ASN A 133 -5.91 17.70 -11.76
N ALA A 134 -6.07 16.77 -10.82
CA ALA A 134 -5.17 15.65 -10.71
C ALA A 134 -5.28 14.69 -11.91
N ILE A 135 -6.50 14.37 -12.34
CA ILE A 135 -6.76 13.46 -13.47
C ILE A 135 -6.35 14.08 -14.81
N ALA A 136 -6.41 15.40 -14.94
CA ALA A 136 -5.95 16.11 -16.16
C ALA A 136 -4.45 15.87 -16.46
N GLU A 137 -3.65 15.46 -15.47
CA GLU A 137 -2.26 15.03 -15.68
C GLU A 137 -2.16 13.80 -16.59
N GLY A 138 -3.24 13.01 -16.68
CA GLY A 138 -3.33 11.82 -17.52
C GLY A 138 -2.50 10.64 -16.98
N THR A 139 -2.52 9.54 -17.75
CA THR A 139 -1.84 8.27 -17.43
C THR A 139 -0.70 7.97 -18.40
N GLY A 140 -0.12 9.00 -19.00
CA GLY A 140 0.91 8.84 -20.03
C GLY A 140 2.21 8.21 -19.49
N TRP A 141 2.89 7.46 -20.39
CA TRP A 141 4.16 6.80 -20.10
C TRP A 141 5.39 7.61 -20.51
N GLN A 142 5.20 8.89 -20.90
CA GLN A 142 6.29 9.82 -21.20
C GLN A 142 6.72 10.55 -19.90
N ASP A 143 7.96 11.02 -19.88
CA ASP A 143 8.52 11.84 -18.77
C ASP A 143 8.27 11.23 -17.38
N LEU A 144 8.62 9.94 -17.26
CA LEU A 144 8.35 9.20 -16.02
C LEU A 144 9.18 9.69 -14.81
N VAL A 145 10.38 10.29 -15.03
CA VAL A 145 11.23 10.75 -13.93
C VAL A 145 10.56 11.85 -13.11
N PRO A 146 10.04 12.94 -13.69
CA PRO A 146 9.31 13.95 -12.92
C PRO A 146 8.05 13.40 -12.26
N ALA A 147 7.33 12.48 -12.92
CA ALA A 147 6.15 11.83 -12.36
C ALA A 147 6.51 10.97 -11.14
N TYR A 148 7.58 10.19 -11.23
CA TYR A 148 8.11 9.39 -10.12
C TYR A 148 8.49 10.24 -8.92
N VAL A 149 9.25 11.34 -9.12
CA VAL A 149 9.65 12.24 -8.03
C VAL A 149 8.42 12.85 -7.33
N ARG A 150 7.40 13.27 -8.09
CA ARG A 150 6.17 13.81 -7.51
C ARG A 150 5.37 12.73 -6.77
N SER A 151 5.31 11.52 -7.30
CA SER A 151 4.65 10.38 -6.67
C SER A 151 5.33 10.02 -5.34
N LEU A 152 6.66 9.97 -5.30
CA LEU A 152 7.42 9.80 -4.05
C LEU A 152 7.17 10.94 -3.07
N SER A 153 7.13 12.19 -3.54
CA SER A 153 6.84 13.35 -2.69
C SER A 153 5.45 13.24 -2.05
N TYR A 154 4.45 12.83 -2.81
CA TYR A 154 3.11 12.53 -2.28
C TYR A 154 3.17 11.40 -1.25
N GLN A 155 3.87 10.30 -1.56
CA GLN A 155 4.00 9.13 -0.69
C GLN A 155 4.60 9.51 0.67
N TYR A 156 5.71 10.22 0.67
CA TYR A 156 6.35 10.67 1.91
C TYR A 156 5.51 11.70 2.67
N ARG A 157 4.78 12.56 1.97
CA ARG A 157 3.91 13.57 2.61
C ARG A 157 2.77 12.93 3.39
N TRP A 158 2.05 11.98 2.81
CA TRP A 158 0.96 11.31 3.52
C TRP A 158 1.49 10.38 4.61
N LEU A 159 2.61 9.69 4.39
CA LEU A 159 3.28 8.89 5.42
C LEU A 159 3.68 9.76 6.61
N ALA A 160 4.31 10.89 6.38
CA ALA A 160 4.67 11.82 7.46
C ALA A 160 3.44 12.28 8.25
N GLY A 161 2.35 12.64 7.56
CA GLY A 161 1.08 12.98 8.21
C GLY A 161 0.50 11.81 9.00
N HIS A 162 0.57 10.60 8.46
CA HIS A 162 0.10 9.39 9.15
C HIS A 162 0.96 9.06 10.38
N LEU A 163 2.29 9.13 10.26
CA LEU A 163 3.21 8.80 11.34
C LEU A 163 3.15 9.81 12.50
N SER A 164 2.85 11.08 12.21
CA SER A 164 2.74 12.16 13.21
C SER A 164 1.44 12.13 14.01
N ARG A 165 0.48 11.26 13.67
CA ARG A 165 -0.82 11.21 14.37
C ARG A 165 -0.67 10.57 15.75
N PRO A 166 -1.41 11.10 16.77
CA PRO A 166 -1.55 10.41 18.06
C PRO A 166 -2.12 9.00 17.88
N ARG A 167 -1.60 8.04 18.62
CA ARG A 167 -2.05 6.65 18.63
C ARG A 167 -2.38 6.19 20.03
N ALA A 168 -3.34 5.27 20.14
CA ALA A 168 -3.71 4.67 21.41
C ALA A 168 -2.59 3.75 21.99
N ARG A 169 -1.67 3.31 21.15
CA ARG A 169 -0.56 2.39 21.48
C ARG A 169 0.69 2.77 20.69
N ASP A 170 1.84 2.43 21.24
CA ASP A 170 3.12 2.53 20.54
C ASP A 170 3.13 1.63 19.29
N ALA A 171 3.78 2.10 18.24
CA ALA A 171 3.88 1.40 16.99
C ALA A 171 5.30 1.49 16.41
N VAL A 172 5.75 0.42 15.80
CA VAL A 172 6.97 0.37 15.00
C VAL A 172 6.56 0.34 13.53
N PHE A 173 7.18 1.20 12.74
CA PHE A 173 6.97 1.25 11.30
C PHE A 173 8.24 0.83 10.58
N VAL A 174 8.09 -0.11 9.65
CA VAL A 174 9.17 -0.55 8.77
C VAL A 174 8.76 -0.20 7.34
N LEU A 175 9.53 0.67 6.68
CA LEU A 175 9.33 1.05 5.29
C LEU A 175 10.34 0.28 4.44
N VAL A 176 9.83 -0.43 3.45
CA VAL A 176 10.65 -1.27 2.56
C VAL A 176 10.28 -0.94 1.12
N GLY A 177 11.28 -0.65 0.29
CA GLY A 177 11.11 -0.65 -1.16
C GLY A 177 11.13 -2.10 -1.66
N ASP A 178 10.19 -2.45 -2.51
CA ASP A 178 10.06 -3.80 -3.07
C ASP A 178 11.07 -4.04 -4.21
N HIS A 179 11.32 -3.02 -5.03
CA HIS A 179 12.28 -3.04 -6.13
C HIS A 179 12.64 -1.62 -6.58
N GLN A 180 13.64 -1.52 -7.43
CA GLN A 180 13.98 -0.25 -8.09
C GLN A 180 12.91 0.13 -9.13
N PRO A 181 12.72 1.42 -9.42
CA PRO A 181 11.85 1.84 -10.50
C PRO A 181 12.38 1.39 -11.86
N LEU A 182 11.54 1.49 -12.88
CA LEU A 182 11.88 1.13 -14.26
C LEU A 182 13.19 1.75 -14.72
N GLY A 183 13.94 1.07 -15.58
CA GLY A 183 15.25 1.50 -16.06
C GLY A 183 15.29 2.87 -16.73
N ASN A 184 14.17 3.36 -17.29
CA ASN A 184 14.03 4.71 -17.81
C ASN A 184 13.84 5.78 -16.72
N VAL A 185 13.68 5.37 -15.46
CA VAL A 185 13.63 6.23 -14.27
C VAL A 185 14.93 6.10 -13.47
N SER A 186 15.36 4.89 -13.17
CA SER A 186 16.57 4.61 -12.38
C SER A 186 17.89 4.82 -13.15
N GLY A 187 17.82 4.91 -14.48
CA GLY A 187 18.99 5.06 -15.35
C GLY A 187 19.58 3.75 -15.86
N ARG A 188 20.33 3.84 -16.96
CA ARG A 188 21.04 2.69 -17.53
C ARG A 188 22.19 2.30 -16.60
N GLY A 189 22.21 1.08 -16.15
CA GLY A 189 23.26 0.54 -15.28
C GLY A 189 22.97 0.65 -13.79
N ALA A 190 21.76 1.04 -13.39
CA ALA A 190 21.30 0.88 -12.01
C ALA A 190 21.45 -0.59 -11.60
N ARG A 191 22.16 -0.85 -10.51
CA ARG A 191 22.41 -2.20 -9.98
C ARG A 191 21.61 -2.42 -8.72
N TRP A 192 21.25 -3.68 -8.49
CA TRP A 192 20.77 -4.15 -7.22
C TRP A 192 22.01 -4.40 -6.34
N ASP A 193 22.32 -3.48 -5.46
CA ASP A 193 23.41 -3.64 -4.46
C ASP A 193 22.80 -4.05 -3.13
#